data_2050bb9d340ef708476453e351252523
#
_entry.id   2050bb9d340ef708476453e351252523
#
_cell.length_a   1.000
_cell.length_b   1.000
_cell.length_c   1.000
_cell.angle_alpha   90.00
_cell.angle_beta   90.00
_cell.angle_gamma   90.00
#
_symmetry.space_group_name_H-M   'P 1'
#
loop_
_entity.id
_entity.type
_entity.pdbx_description
1 polymer ?
#
loop_
_entity_poly.entity_id
_entity_poly.type
_entity_poly.pdbx_seq_one_letter_code
_entity_poly.pdbx_strand_id
1 'polypeptide(L)'
;MKTKITYLLLLILFVTSCNNGNVYSDLLKEERKLIQSYINREGITVVTEEPQEWGEKVYWKIPDADNFYFHLVNEGDTTSAEQEAKEIVMLRFKRYTLDEYADTLSMWTTQDSAEPIKFQYMINSRESCTGWQVALKYMKHHNSQCKIICPSKLGFEEENSSVTPYGYDLKIKIKRY
;
A
#
# COMPACT_ATOMS: atom_id res chain seq x y z
N MET A 1 -51.77 25.42 -17.91
CA MET A 1 -50.34 25.67 -18.23
C MET A 1 -49.41 25.53 -17.01
N LYS A 2 -49.75 25.98 -15.82
CA LYS A 2 -48.88 25.93 -14.60
C LYS A 2 -48.49 24.51 -14.18
N THR A 3 -49.38 23.53 -14.23
CA THR A 3 -49.16 22.12 -13.85
C THR A 3 -48.17 21.40 -14.75
N LYS A 4 -48.15 21.65 -16.08
CA LYS A 4 -47.21 21.03 -17.02
C LYS A 4 -45.78 21.53 -16.85
N ILE A 5 -45.59 22.79 -16.42
CA ILE A 5 -44.27 23.38 -16.12
C ILE A 5 -43.71 22.78 -14.84
N THR A 6 -44.52 22.49 -13.83
CA THR A 6 -44.12 21.88 -12.57
C THR A 6 -43.60 20.45 -12.78
N TYR A 7 -44.26 19.64 -13.65
CA TYR A 7 -43.77 18.30 -14.00
C TYR A 7 -42.47 18.31 -14.81
N LEU A 8 -42.30 19.31 -15.69
CA LEU A 8 -41.07 19.46 -16.47
C LEU A 8 -39.87 19.84 -15.55
N LEU A 9 -40.11 20.71 -14.57
CA LEU A 9 -39.12 21.10 -13.58
C LEU A 9 -38.74 19.95 -12.63
N LEU A 10 -39.69 19.08 -12.28
CA LEU A 10 -39.46 17.89 -11.46
C LEU A 10 -38.63 16.83 -12.22
N LEU A 11 -38.84 16.70 -13.54
CA LEU A 11 -38.12 15.74 -14.38
C LEU A 11 -36.66 16.13 -14.57
N ILE A 12 -36.30 17.40 -14.56
CA ILE A 12 -34.94 17.91 -14.70
C ILE A 12 -34.08 17.62 -13.44
N LEU A 13 -34.72 17.51 -12.25
CA LEU A 13 -34.02 17.20 -11.00
C LEU A 13 -33.51 15.75 -10.87
N PHE A 14 -33.99 14.83 -11.71
CA PHE A 14 -33.56 13.42 -11.69
C PHE A 14 -32.34 13.07 -12.55
N VAL A 15 -31.85 13.97 -13.39
CA VAL A 15 -30.72 13.70 -14.31
C VAL A 15 -29.36 14.14 -13.79
N THR A 16 -29.25 14.67 -12.56
CA THR A 16 -27.95 15.15 -12.00
C THR A 16 -27.30 14.17 -11.01
N SER A 17 -27.79 12.92 -10.88
CA SER A 17 -27.39 12.01 -9.82
C SER A 17 -26.52 10.83 -10.23
N CYS A 18 -25.75 10.88 -11.31
CA CYS A 18 -24.93 9.72 -11.71
C CYS A 18 -23.57 10.11 -12.32
N ASN A 19 -22.71 10.83 -11.57
CA ASN A 19 -21.35 11.05 -12.08
C ASN A 19 -20.22 10.60 -11.13
N ASN A 20 -20.51 10.27 -9.87
CA ASN A 20 -19.45 9.93 -8.91
C ASN A 20 -18.81 8.54 -9.16
N GLY A 21 -19.58 7.59 -9.70
CA GLY A 21 -19.05 6.25 -10.00
C GLY A 21 -18.04 6.23 -11.15
N ASN A 22 -18.21 7.10 -12.14
CA ASN A 22 -17.28 7.21 -13.26
C ASN A 22 -15.95 7.84 -12.81
N VAL A 23 -15.99 8.87 -11.98
CA VAL A 23 -14.79 9.54 -11.46
C VAL A 23 -13.91 8.57 -10.67
N TYR A 24 -14.48 7.80 -9.74
CA TYR A 24 -13.71 6.84 -8.95
C TYR A 24 -13.11 5.73 -9.81
N SER A 25 -13.86 5.20 -10.78
CA SER A 25 -13.34 4.18 -11.70
C SER A 25 -12.20 4.70 -12.57
N ASP A 26 -12.25 5.96 -12.95
CA ASP A 26 -11.19 6.59 -13.74
C ASP A 26 -9.94 6.84 -12.90
N LEU A 27 -10.08 7.27 -11.65
CA LEU A 27 -8.96 7.37 -10.69
C LEU A 27 -8.27 6.02 -10.48
N LEU A 28 -9.03 4.92 -10.35
CA LEU A 28 -8.45 3.58 -10.25
C LEU A 28 -7.72 3.13 -11.52
N LYS A 29 -8.13 3.59 -12.70
CA LYS A 29 -7.38 3.34 -13.95
C LYS A 29 -6.08 4.12 -13.98
N GLU A 30 -6.11 5.38 -13.55
CA GLU A 30 -4.90 6.21 -13.46
C GLU A 30 -3.91 5.65 -12.43
N GLU A 31 -4.40 5.19 -11.27
CA GLU A 31 -3.58 4.48 -10.27
C GLU A 31 -2.83 3.29 -10.88
N ARG A 32 -3.55 2.42 -11.62
CA ARG A 32 -2.93 1.26 -12.29
C ARG A 32 -1.88 1.66 -13.31
N LYS A 33 -2.14 2.71 -14.11
CA LYS A 33 -1.16 3.24 -15.07
C LYS A 33 0.08 3.78 -14.37
N LEU A 34 -0.10 4.50 -13.25
CA LEU A 34 1.00 5.04 -12.47
C LEU A 34 1.89 3.93 -11.90
N ILE A 35 1.29 2.90 -11.30
CA ILE A 35 2.00 1.71 -10.81
C ILE A 35 2.77 1.03 -11.95
N GLN A 36 2.13 0.81 -13.11
CA GLN A 36 2.78 0.16 -14.24
C GLN A 36 3.92 1.02 -14.82
N SER A 37 3.74 2.34 -14.89
CA SER A 37 4.78 3.26 -15.34
C SER A 37 5.98 3.26 -14.40
N TYR A 38 5.74 3.22 -13.08
CA TYR A 38 6.80 3.07 -12.08
C TYR A 38 7.57 1.76 -12.25
N ILE A 39 6.86 0.63 -12.37
CA ILE A 39 7.49 -0.70 -12.60
C ILE A 39 8.39 -0.67 -13.83
N ASN A 40 7.91 -0.12 -14.93
CA ASN A 40 8.68 -0.03 -16.17
C ASN A 40 9.89 0.92 -16.05
N ARG A 41 9.70 2.09 -15.45
CA ARG A 41 10.76 3.10 -15.26
C ARG A 41 11.89 2.59 -14.38
N GLU A 42 11.55 1.90 -13.29
CA GLU A 42 12.54 1.32 -12.36
C GLU A 42 13.16 0.02 -12.87
N GLY A 43 12.69 -0.52 -13.99
CA GLY A 43 13.16 -1.81 -14.53
C GLY A 43 12.87 -2.99 -13.61
N ILE A 44 11.70 -2.96 -12.95
CA ILE A 44 11.26 -4.01 -12.04
C ILE A 44 10.77 -5.21 -12.84
N THR A 45 11.27 -6.39 -12.49
CA THR A 45 10.79 -7.67 -13.00
C THR A 45 9.69 -8.19 -12.09
N VAL A 46 8.48 -8.33 -12.63
CA VAL A 46 7.33 -8.85 -11.88
C VAL A 46 7.20 -10.35 -12.11
N VAL A 47 7.10 -11.11 -11.02
CA VAL A 47 6.82 -12.55 -11.02
C VAL A 47 5.48 -12.83 -10.35
N THR A 48 4.81 -13.92 -10.75
CA THR A 48 3.48 -14.32 -10.25
C THR A 48 3.54 -15.39 -9.17
N GLU A 49 4.70 -16.03 -9.02
CA GLU A 49 4.98 -17.02 -7.97
C GLU A 49 6.03 -16.46 -7.02
N GLU A 50 5.98 -16.86 -5.75
CA GLU A 50 6.97 -16.47 -4.76
C GLU A 50 8.36 -16.94 -5.19
N PRO A 51 9.34 -16.05 -5.40
CA PRO A 51 10.66 -16.43 -5.84
C PRO A 51 11.41 -17.14 -4.71
N GLN A 52 12.17 -18.18 -5.06
CA GLN A 52 13.06 -18.84 -4.10
C GLN A 52 14.32 -18.02 -3.82
N GLU A 53 14.75 -17.24 -4.81
CA GLU A 53 15.87 -16.31 -4.69
C GLU A 53 15.43 -14.91 -5.15
N TRP A 54 15.66 -13.91 -4.31
CA TRP A 54 15.30 -12.53 -4.56
C TRP A 54 16.43 -11.82 -5.32
N GLY A 55 16.24 -11.58 -6.62
CA GLY A 55 17.09 -10.68 -7.39
C GLY A 55 16.84 -9.21 -7.00
N GLU A 56 17.77 -8.32 -7.31
CA GLU A 56 17.77 -6.92 -6.87
C GLU A 56 16.45 -6.16 -7.16
N LYS A 57 15.80 -6.43 -8.31
CA LYS A 57 14.58 -5.77 -8.78
C LYS A 57 13.48 -6.78 -9.11
N VAL A 58 13.44 -7.93 -8.45
CA VAL A 58 12.40 -8.94 -8.63
C VAL A 58 11.30 -8.71 -7.61
N TYR A 59 10.10 -8.38 -8.08
CA TYR A 59 8.93 -8.17 -7.24
C TYR A 59 7.89 -9.24 -7.51
N TRP A 60 7.40 -9.83 -6.45
CA TRP A 60 6.31 -10.78 -6.51
C TRP A 60 4.97 -10.07 -6.44
N LYS A 61 4.12 -10.32 -7.43
CA LYS A 61 2.73 -9.87 -7.40
C LYS A 61 1.92 -10.80 -6.49
N ILE A 62 1.50 -10.28 -5.34
CA ILE A 62 0.76 -11.07 -4.35
C ILE A 62 -0.62 -11.48 -4.93
N PRO A 63 -0.97 -12.78 -4.95
CA PRO A 63 -2.17 -13.28 -5.64
C PRO A 63 -3.49 -12.67 -5.11
N ASP A 64 -3.62 -12.52 -3.79
CA ASP A 64 -4.86 -12.08 -3.14
C ASP A 64 -4.92 -10.56 -2.91
N ALA A 65 -3.96 -9.80 -3.47
CA ALA A 65 -3.86 -8.36 -3.30
C ALA A 65 -3.65 -7.67 -4.66
N ASP A 66 -4.74 -7.19 -5.27
CA ASP A 66 -4.69 -6.59 -6.60
C ASP A 66 -3.74 -5.38 -6.64
N ASN A 67 -2.82 -5.39 -7.61
CA ASN A 67 -1.77 -4.37 -7.81
C ASN A 67 -0.81 -4.17 -6.62
N PHE A 68 -0.70 -5.16 -5.74
CA PHE A 68 0.26 -5.16 -4.65
C PHE A 68 1.49 -5.99 -5.04
N TYR A 69 2.68 -5.38 -4.91
CA TYR A 69 3.95 -6.02 -5.27
C TYR A 69 4.89 -5.98 -4.08
N PHE A 70 5.54 -7.10 -3.82
CA PHE A 70 6.43 -7.31 -2.68
C PHE A 70 7.82 -7.74 -3.15
N HIS A 71 8.85 -7.20 -2.55
CA HIS A 71 10.25 -7.58 -2.74
C HIS A 71 10.93 -7.72 -1.39
N LEU A 72 11.40 -8.91 -1.05
CA LEU A 72 12.16 -9.15 0.16
C LEU A 72 13.62 -8.74 -0.06
N VAL A 73 14.07 -7.75 0.72
CA VAL A 73 15.45 -7.23 0.66
C VAL A 73 16.36 -8.00 1.59
N ASN A 74 15.84 -8.38 2.78
CA ASN A 74 16.58 -9.10 3.81
C ASN A 74 15.59 -9.93 4.64
N GLU A 75 15.87 -11.22 4.79
CA GLU A 75 15.04 -12.13 5.58
C GLU A 75 15.09 -11.85 7.08
N GLY A 76 16.14 -11.15 7.53
CA GLY A 76 16.35 -10.87 8.94
C GLY A 76 16.97 -12.04 9.69
N ASP A 77 16.62 -12.18 10.96
CA ASP A 77 17.12 -13.23 11.83
C ASP A 77 16.27 -14.51 11.68
N THR A 78 16.66 -15.36 10.73
CA THR A 78 15.97 -16.63 10.46
C THR A 78 16.10 -17.68 11.56
N THR A 79 17.00 -17.46 12.54
CA THR A 79 17.11 -18.31 13.73
C THR A 79 16.05 -17.96 14.78
N SER A 80 15.44 -16.79 14.68
CA SER A 80 14.32 -16.38 15.52
C SER A 80 13.01 -17.04 15.02
N ALA A 81 12.07 -17.30 15.93
CA ALA A 81 10.74 -17.74 15.52
C ALA A 81 10.09 -16.72 14.56
N GLU A 82 9.22 -17.19 13.68
CA GLU A 82 8.39 -16.31 12.87
C GLU A 82 7.46 -15.47 13.76
N GLN A 83 6.99 -14.34 13.25
CA GLN A 83 6.06 -13.50 13.99
C GLN A 83 4.70 -14.17 14.15
N GLU A 84 4.10 -13.97 15.32
CA GLU A 84 2.78 -14.50 15.66
C GLU A 84 1.73 -13.38 15.71
N ALA A 85 0.45 -13.75 15.52
CA ALA A 85 -0.65 -12.81 15.65
C ALA A 85 -0.63 -12.09 17.01
N LYS A 86 -0.90 -10.79 17.02
CA LYS A 86 -0.91 -9.89 18.18
C LYS A 86 0.47 -9.55 18.75
N GLU A 87 1.57 -10.09 18.24
CA GLU A 87 2.90 -9.61 18.62
C GLU A 87 3.07 -8.12 18.24
N ILE A 88 3.83 -7.41 19.08
CA ILE A 88 4.13 -6.00 18.80
C ILE A 88 5.26 -5.92 17.80
N VAL A 89 4.93 -5.31 16.66
CA VAL A 89 5.89 -4.96 15.61
C VAL A 89 6.29 -3.50 15.76
N MET A 90 7.59 -3.27 15.75
CA MET A 90 8.20 -1.96 15.66
C MET A 90 8.70 -1.75 14.24
N LEU A 91 8.08 -0.84 13.50
CA LEU A 91 8.32 -0.64 12.08
C LEU A 91 8.95 0.72 11.83
N ARG A 92 9.96 0.75 10.97
CA ARG A 92 10.49 1.95 10.35
C ARG A 92 10.29 1.88 8.84
N PHE A 93 10.07 3.01 8.20
CA PHE A 93 9.73 3.05 6.79
C PHE A 93 10.30 4.27 6.07
N LYS A 94 10.38 4.15 4.75
CA LYS A 94 10.31 5.27 3.82
C LYS A 94 9.04 5.09 3.00
N ARG A 95 8.29 6.15 2.79
CA ARG A 95 7.15 6.20 1.87
C ARG A 95 7.48 7.17 0.75
N TYR A 96 7.21 6.81 -0.48
CA TYR A 96 7.45 7.67 -1.63
C TYR A 96 6.35 7.54 -2.67
N THR A 97 6.05 8.65 -3.35
CA THR A 97 5.14 8.66 -4.50
C THR A 97 5.77 7.91 -5.68
N LEU A 98 4.93 7.39 -6.57
CA LEU A 98 5.39 6.61 -7.73
C LEU A 98 5.65 7.48 -8.97
N ASP A 99 5.63 8.80 -8.82
CA ASP A 99 5.89 9.77 -9.85
C ASP A 99 7.36 9.79 -10.28
N GLU A 100 7.64 10.52 -11.36
CA GLU A 100 9.00 10.73 -11.84
C GLU A 100 9.86 11.50 -10.82
N TYR A 101 9.25 12.44 -10.10
CA TYR A 101 9.87 13.22 -9.02
C TYR A 101 9.23 12.81 -7.69
N ALA A 102 9.73 11.71 -7.14
CA ALA A 102 9.15 11.12 -5.93
C ALA A 102 9.24 12.05 -4.72
N ASP A 103 8.09 12.39 -4.13
CA ASP A 103 8.04 12.96 -2.79
C ASP A 103 8.23 11.85 -1.76
N THR A 104 9.18 12.04 -0.84
CA THR A 104 9.59 11.00 0.10
C THR A 104 9.45 11.46 1.55
N LEU A 105 8.67 10.69 2.32
CA LEU A 105 8.63 10.76 3.78
C LEU A 105 9.52 9.66 4.36
N SER A 106 10.52 10.04 5.17
CA SER A 106 11.42 9.09 5.83
C SER A 106 11.19 9.04 7.35
N MET A 107 10.99 7.83 7.85
CA MET A 107 11.07 7.47 9.27
C MET A 107 12.05 6.29 9.45
N TRP A 108 13.10 6.25 8.63
CA TRP A 108 14.01 5.13 8.51
C TRP A 108 15.07 5.07 9.59
N THR A 109 15.52 6.20 10.05
CA THR A 109 16.57 6.33 11.07
C THR A 109 16.04 6.96 12.36
N THR A 110 16.83 6.93 13.41
CA THR A 110 16.52 7.66 14.65
C THR A 110 16.68 9.18 14.50
N GLN A 111 17.38 9.64 13.47
CA GLN A 111 17.45 11.05 13.11
C GLN A 111 16.18 11.53 12.43
N ASP A 112 15.54 10.67 11.60
CA ASP A 112 14.28 11.00 10.94
C ASP A 112 13.12 11.00 11.96
N SER A 113 13.12 10.02 12.87
CA SER A 113 12.13 9.90 13.96
C SER A 113 12.76 9.18 15.15
N ALA A 114 12.63 9.73 16.33
CA ALA A 114 13.17 9.13 17.57
C ALA A 114 12.60 7.71 17.79
N GLU A 115 11.30 7.54 17.62
CA GLU A 115 10.59 6.29 17.87
C GLU A 115 10.12 5.64 16.55
N PRO A 116 10.16 4.28 16.47
CA PRO A 116 9.50 3.54 15.40
C PRO A 116 7.98 3.56 15.58
N ILE A 117 7.23 3.34 14.51
CA ILE A 117 5.81 3.04 14.61
C ILE A 117 5.62 1.69 15.31
N LYS A 118 4.67 1.60 16.23
CA LYS A 118 4.37 0.39 17.02
C LYS A 118 2.91 -0.01 16.81
N PHE A 119 2.69 -1.23 16.40
CA PHE A 119 1.35 -1.80 16.24
C PHE A 119 1.37 -3.32 16.42
N GLN A 120 0.20 -3.95 16.51
CA GLN A 120 0.09 -5.40 16.63
C GLN A 120 -0.09 -6.05 15.26
N TYR A 121 0.66 -7.12 15.00
CA TYR A 121 0.49 -7.91 13.80
C TYR A 121 -0.90 -8.55 13.76
N MET A 122 -1.53 -8.56 12.59
CA MET A 122 -2.90 -9.04 12.32
C MET A 122 -4.01 -8.33 13.12
N ILE A 123 -3.74 -7.16 13.66
CA ILE A 123 -4.75 -6.31 14.31
C ILE A 123 -4.88 -5.00 13.53
N ASN A 124 -6.11 -4.69 13.14
CA ASN A 124 -6.40 -3.41 12.50
C ASN A 124 -6.19 -2.27 13.51
N SER A 125 -5.37 -1.32 13.13
CA SER A 125 -5.10 -0.13 13.92
C SER A 125 -4.88 1.07 12.99
N ARG A 126 -4.92 2.27 13.54
CA ARG A 126 -4.61 3.49 12.77
C ARG A 126 -3.10 3.65 12.50
N GLU A 127 -2.28 2.94 13.25
CA GLU A 127 -0.82 2.95 13.13
C GLU A 127 -0.30 2.07 11.98
N SER A 128 -1.17 1.25 11.37
CA SER A 128 -0.80 0.39 10.25
C SER A 128 -1.90 0.33 9.19
N CYS A 129 -1.51 0.25 7.93
CA CYS A 129 -2.41 -0.02 6.83
C CYS A 129 -2.46 -1.52 6.48
N THR A 130 -3.47 -1.91 5.70
CA THR A 130 -3.62 -3.30 5.23
C THR A 130 -2.40 -3.77 4.44
N GLY A 131 -1.83 -2.92 3.59
CA GLY A 131 -0.63 -3.26 2.80
C GLY A 131 0.57 -3.60 3.67
N TRP A 132 0.78 -2.90 4.80
CA TRP A 132 1.82 -3.25 5.75
C TRP A 132 1.56 -4.61 6.41
N GLN A 133 0.31 -4.90 6.80
CA GLN A 133 -0.06 -6.20 7.38
C GLN A 133 0.15 -7.34 6.38
N VAL A 134 -0.16 -7.12 5.09
CA VAL A 134 0.13 -8.08 4.02
C VAL A 134 1.65 -8.29 3.86
N ALA A 135 2.45 -7.21 3.83
CA ALA A 135 3.90 -7.33 3.74
C ALA A 135 4.51 -8.10 4.90
N LEU A 136 4.03 -7.84 6.11
CA LEU A 136 4.50 -8.52 7.34
C LEU A 136 4.32 -10.03 7.26
N LYS A 137 3.26 -10.53 6.64
CA LYS A 137 3.04 -11.97 6.44
C LYS A 137 4.24 -12.67 5.76
N TYR A 138 4.95 -11.93 4.90
CA TYR A 138 6.09 -12.46 4.12
C TYR A 138 7.44 -12.02 4.67
N MET A 139 7.49 -11.00 5.52
CA MET A 139 8.71 -10.59 6.22
C MET A 139 9.12 -11.55 7.34
N LYS A 140 8.17 -12.15 8.03
CA LYS A 140 8.27 -13.23 9.02
C LYS A 140 9.20 -13.00 10.21
N HIS A 141 10.45 -12.60 10.00
CA HIS A 141 11.51 -12.64 11.02
C HIS A 141 11.90 -11.26 11.55
N HIS A 142 12.46 -11.26 12.76
CA HIS A 142 13.04 -10.07 13.38
C HIS A 142 14.16 -9.49 12.48
N ASN A 143 14.20 -8.16 12.35
CA ASN A 143 15.12 -7.40 11.49
C ASN A 143 14.94 -7.60 9.98
N SER A 144 13.85 -8.23 9.51
CA SER A 144 13.61 -8.34 8.08
C SER A 144 13.35 -6.97 7.44
N GLN A 145 13.62 -6.88 6.13
CA GLN A 145 13.42 -5.68 5.32
C GLN A 145 12.79 -6.04 4.00
N CYS A 146 11.84 -5.22 3.54
CA CYS A 146 11.22 -5.39 2.25
C CYS A 146 10.96 -4.05 1.55
N LYS A 147 10.63 -4.12 0.28
CA LYS A 147 10.03 -3.04 -0.50
C LYS A 147 8.66 -3.48 -0.98
N ILE A 148 7.70 -2.57 -1.00
CA ILE A 148 6.38 -2.83 -1.55
C ILE A 148 5.93 -1.70 -2.46
N ILE A 149 5.12 -2.06 -3.45
CA ILE A 149 4.27 -1.11 -4.18
C ILE A 149 2.85 -1.40 -3.68
N CYS A 150 2.28 -0.43 -2.99
CA CYS A 150 0.99 -0.55 -2.30
C CYS A 150 -0.07 0.27 -3.03
N PRO A 151 -1.12 -0.37 -3.56
CA PRO A 151 -2.26 0.35 -4.13
C PRO A 151 -3.03 1.07 -3.02
N SER A 152 -3.68 2.15 -3.36
CA SER A 152 -4.41 3.02 -2.44
C SER A 152 -5.40 2.28 -1.54
N LYS A 153 -6.11 1.28 -2.08
CA LYS A 153 -7.08 0.45 -1.35
C LYS A 153 -6.49 -0.31 -0.16
N LEU A 154 -5.21 -0.59 -0.19
CA LEU A 154 -4.48 -1.28 0.88
C LEU A 154 -3.63 -0.32 1.72
N GLY A 155 -3.61 0.96 1.35
CA GLY A 155 -2.92 2.03 2.02
C GLY A 155 -3.65 2.57 3.24
N PHE A 156 -3.18 3.69 3.76
CA PHE A 156 -3.87 4.44 4.80
C PHE A 156 -5.15 5.10 4.26
N GLU A 157 -6.02 5.56 5.17
CA GLU A 157 -7.31 6.15 4.81
C GLU A 157 -7.17 7.35 3.85
N GLU A 158 -6.17 8.20 4.08
CA GLU A 158 -5.89 9.34 3.20
C GLU A 158 -5.47 8.90 1.80
N GLU A 159 -4.66 7.85 1.70
CA GLU A 159 -4.20 7.26 0.44
C GLU A 159 -5.35 6.64 -0.34
N ASN A 160 -6.24 5.93 0.37
CA ASN A 160 -7.44 5.34 -0.22
C ASN A 160 -8.42 6.42 -0.69
N SER A 161 -8.62 7.46 0.09
CA SER A 161 -9.53 8.57 -0.23
C SER A 161 -9.06 9.36 -1.45
N SER A 162 -7.75 9.55 -1.60
CA SER A 162 -7.14 10.24 -2.74
C SER A 162 -6.85 9.32 -3.94
N VAL A 163 -7.06 8.00 -3.80
CA VAL A 163 -6.71 6.97 -4.78
C VAL A 163 -5.24 7.08 -5.22
N THR A 164 -4.36 7.27 -4.24
CA THR A 164 -2.92 7.49 -4.47
C THR A 164 -2.13 6.26 -4.02
N PRO A 165 -1.43 5.56 -4.94
CA PRO A 165 -0.56 4.44 -4.60
C PRO A 165 0.79 4.96 -4.10
N TYR A 166 1.43 4.20 -3.22
CA TYR A 166 2.77 4.53 -2.71
C TYR A 166 3.73 3.34 -2.79
N GLY A 167 5.00 3.67 -2.95
CA GLY A 167 6.09 2.76 -2.65
C GLY A 167 6.50 2.87 -1.18
N TYR A 168 6.87 1.75 -0.58
CA TYR A 168 7.41 1.72 0.78
C TYR A 168 8.66 0.85 0.83
N ASP A 169 9.68 1.35 1.53
CA ASP A 169 10.73 0.52 2.11
C ASP A 169 10.36 0.29 3.58
N LEU A 170 10.32 -0.95 4.02
CA LEU A 170 9.94 -1.33 5.37
C LEU A 170 11.08 -2.09 6.06
N LYS A 171 11.30 -1.84 7.34
CA LYS A 171 12.11 -2.69 8.23
C LYS A 171 11.44 -2.86 9.57
N ILE A 172 11.49 -4.08 10.10
CA ILE A 172 10.77 -4.43 11.31
C ILE A 172 11.69 -4.94 12.42
N LYS A 173 11.23 -4.75 13.66
CA LYS A 173 11.68 -5.47 14.83
C LYS A 173 10.46 -6.03 15.54
N ILE A 174 10.51 -7.31 15.90
CA ILE A 174 9.45 -7.96 16.67
C ILE A 174 9.83 -7.83 18.15
N LYS A 175 8.94 -7.28 18.95
CA LYS A 175 9.13 -7.18 20.40
C LYS A 175 8.61 -8.45 21.06
N ARG A 176 9.52 -9.23 21.60
CA ARG A 176 9.21 -10.40 22.45
C ARG A 176 9.51 -10.05 23.88
N TYR A 177 8.68 -10.52 24.79
CA TYR A 177 8.83 -10.34 26.25
C TYR A 177 9.46 -11.59 26.86
#